data_bcefa307d008522d174f192a75e4ce85
#
_entry.id   bcefa307d008522d174f192a75e4ce85
#
_cell.length_a   1.000
_cell.length_b   1.000
_cell.length_c   1.000
_cell.angle_alpha   90.00
_cell.angle_beta   90.00
_cell.angle_gamma   90.00
#
_symmetry.space_group_name_H-M   'P 1'
#
loop_
_entity.id
_entity.type
_entity.pdbx_description
1 polymer ?
#
loop_
_entity_poly.entity_id
_entity_poly.type
_entity_poly.pdbx_seq_one_letter_code
_entity_poly.pdbx_strand_id
1 'polypeptide(L)'
;YVYDEEKLLHQCRQYSQYFSCDAFDTEVLYASKAFSCIEMLRLVKNQGLSVDVVSMGELFTALKAGISPDRIYFHGNNKTLEEIQYALDNHVQTFIVDNLQEAYLLAEEMKARDYVLHVLLRINPCIEAHTHEYIQTANIDSKFGIHLESVSQIVDLIQALKQSNHIVFDGFHAHIGSQIFEKEAFVKEIETMFSLIDTMQKKGILCNTLNLGGGFAVHYTDEDQPIPISVFSSVILETCQKMQELYH
;
A
#
# COMPACT_ATOMS: atom_id res chain seq x y z
N TYR A 1 -0.06 -26.36 12.17
CA TYR A 1 -0.05 -25.06 12.83
C TYR A 1 -1.33 -24.87 13.62
N VAL A 2 -1.24 -24.17 14.75
CA VAL A 2 -2.37 -23.78 15.60
C VAL A 2 -2.35 -22.27 15.71
N TYR A 3 -3.49 -21.64 15.49
CA TYR A 3 -3.66 -20.18 15.62
C TYR A 3 -4.52 -19.87 16.83
N ASP A 4 -4.14 -18.86 17.58
CA ASP A 4 -4.89 -18.33 18.70
C ASP A 4 -5.73 -17.15 18.19
N GLU A 5 -7.04 -17.35 18.11
CA GLU A 5 -7.98 -16.35 17.60
C GLU A 5 -7.97 -15.07 18.41
N GLU A 6 -7.89 -15.17 19.74
CA GLU A 6 -7.88 -13.97 20.59
C GLU A 6 -6.62 -13.12 20.34
N LYS A 7 -5.47 -13.75 20.11
CA LYS A 7 -4.25 -13.03 19.75
C LYS A 7 -4.37 -12.35 18.37
N LEU A 8 -4.98 -13.02 17.39
CA LEU A 8 -5.22 -12.42 16.06
C LEU A 8 -6.14 -11.20 16.19
N LEU A 9 -7.26 -11.34 16.90
CA LEU A 9 -8.19 -10.23 17.15
C LEU A 9 -7.53 -9.09 17.93
N HIS A 10 -6.70 -9.42 18.91
CA HIS A 10 -5.95 -8.42 19.67
C HIS A 10 -5.02 -7.61 18.77
N GLN A 11 -4.26 -8.28 17.88
CA GLN A 11 -3.40 -7.61 16.92
C GLN A 11 -4.21 -6.70 15.97
N CYS A 12 -5.30 -7.17 15.40
CA CYS A 12 -6.15 -6.35 14.54
C CYS A 12 -6.61 -5.07 15.25
N ARG A 13 -7.06 -5.20 16.52
CA ARG A 13 -7.50 -4.05 17.32
C ARG A 13 -6.37 -3.08 17.61
N GLN A 14 -5.16 -3.57 17.90
CA GLN A 14 -3.99 -2.71 18.13
C GLN A 14 -3.69 -1.85 16.89
N TYR A 15 -3.68 -2.45 15.69
CA TYR A 15 -3.46 -1.69 14.46
C TYR A 15 -4.55 -0.64 14.23
N SER A 16 -5.83 -0.99 14.36
CA SER A 16 -6.94 -0.03 14.23
C SER A 16 -6.84 1.10 15.25
N GLN A 17 -6.49 0.79 16.49
CA GLN A 17 -6.41 1.77 17.57
C GLN A 17 -5.22 2.71 17.41
N TYR A 18 -4.04 2.15 17.11
CA TYR A 18 -2.82 2.95 17.08
C TYR A 18 -2.66 3.77 15.79
N PHE A 19 -3.23 3.32 14.69
CA PHE A 19 -3.25 4.08 13.43
C PHE A 19 -4.52 4.93 13.28
N SER A 20 -5.14 5.36 14.36
CA SER A 20 -6.22 6.35 14.36
C SER A 20 -5.66 7.75 14.58
N CYS A 21 -6.09 8.72 13.77
CA CYS A 21 -5.65 10.10 13.83
C CYS A 21 -6.84 11.05 13.62
N ASP A 22 -6.88 12.15 14.38
CA ASP A 22 -7.92 13.18 14.24
C ASP A 22 -7.58 14.21 13.15
N ALA A 23 -6.31 14.28 12.71
CA ALA A 23 -5.83 15.27 11.75
C ALA A 23 -6.13 14.89 10.29
N PHE A 24 -6.25 13.59 10.00
CA PHE A 24 -6.52 13.04 8.67
C PHE A 24 -7.10 11.63 8.77
N ASP A 25 -7.80 11.21 7.72
CA ASP A 25 -8.35 9.87 7.64
C ASP A 25 -7.24 8.82 7.51
N THR A 26 -7.42 7.71 8.22
CA THR A 26 -6.48 6.59 8.21
C THR A 26 -7.22 5.28 7.91
N GLU A 27 -6.54 4.38 7.22
CA GLU A 27 -7.05 3.05 6.93
C GLU A 27 -5.95 2.01 7.11
N VAL A 28 -6.29 0.90 7.75
CA VAL A 28 -5.38 -0.23 7.95
C VAL A 28 -5.78 -1.37 7.01
N LEU A 29 -4.82 -1.83 6.21
CA LEU A 29 -4.98 -2.94 5.30
C LEU A 29 -4.23 -4.17 5.82
N TYR A 30 -4.92 -5.30 5.89
CA TYR A 30 -4.28 -6.58 6.15
C TYR A 30 -3.66 -7.14 4.86
N ALA A 31 -2.35 -7.36 4.84
CA ALA A 31 -1.66 -7.98 3.72
C ALA A 31 -1.95 -9.49 3.68
N SER A 32 -2.86 -9.92 2.81
CA SER A 32 -3.35 -11.30 2.76
C SER A 32 -2.28 -12.33 2.41
N LYS A 33 -1.20 -11.92 1.75
CA LYS A 33 -0.04 -12.77 1.46
C LYS A 33 0.59 -13.41 2.70
N ALA A 34 0.42 -12.81 3.87
CA ALA A 34 0.97 -13.34 5.13
C ALA A 34 0.23 -14.62 5.56
N PHE A 35 -1.10 -14.63 5.47
CA PHE A 35 -1.93 -15.80 5.71
C PHE A 35 -3.31 -15.60 5.07
N SER A 36 -3.54 -16.25 3.93
CA SER A 36 -4.75 -16.12 3.14
C SER A 36 -5.63 -17.37 3.27
N CYS A 37 -6.56 -17.36 4.23
CA CYS A 37 -7.66 -18.31 4.27
C CYS A 37 -8.96 -17.56 4.60
N ILE A 38 -10.10 -18.19 4.24
CA ILE A 38 -11.42 -17.55 4.39
C ILE A 38 -11.66 -17.10 5.83
N GLU A 39 -11.31 -17.93 6.81
CA GLU A 39 -11.58 -17.59 8.21
C GLU A 39 -10.72 -16.42 8.72
N MET A 40 -9.43 -16.38 8.37
CA MET A 40 -8.58 -15.24 8.70
C MET A 40 -9.14 -13.94 8.12
N LEU A 41 -9.57 -13.97 6.86
CA LEU A 41 -10.12 -12.78 6.21
C LEU A 41 -11.50 -12.38 6.79
N ARG A 42 -12.28 -13.33 7.31
CA ARG A 42 -13.49 -13.03 8.10
C ARG A 42 -13.16 -12.32 9.42
N LEU A 43 -12.13 -12.76 10.14
CA LEU A 43 -11.66 -12.08 11.36
C LEU A 43 -11.24 -10.64 11.03
N VAL A 44 -10.43 -10.46 10.00
CA VAL A 44 -9.99 -9.14 9.51
C VAL A 44 -11.18 -8.24 9.19
N LYS A 45 -12.13 -8.74 8.40
CA LYS A 45 -13.38 -8.04 8.06
C LYS A 45 -14.15 -7.61 9.32
N ASN A 46 -14.34 -8.54 10.26
CA ASN A 46 -15.12 -8.29 11.47
C ASN A 46 -14.47 -7.27 12.41
N GLN A 47 -13.18 -7.02 12.26
CA GLN A 47 -12.46 -5.94 12.93
C GLN A 47 -12.45 -4.62 12.13
N GLY A 48 -13.14 -4.56 10.99
CA GLY A 48 -13.26 -3.34 10.18
C GLY A 48 -12.01 -2.97 9.39
N LEU A 49 -11.06 -3.91 9.22
CA LEU A 49 -9.87 -3.69 8.41
C LEU A 49 -10.18 -3.91 6.93
N SER A 50 -9.43 -3.24 6.06
CA SER A 50 -9.37 -3.53 4.64
C SER A 50 -8.35 -4.61 4.33
N VAL A 51 -8.28 -5.04 3.08
CA VAL A 51 -7.41 -6.16 2.67
C VAL A 51 -6.61 -5.79 1.45
N ASP A 52 -5.30 -6.04 1.51
CA ASP A 52 -4.40 -6.01 0.38
C ASP A 52 -4.24 -7.42 -0.19
N VAL A 53 -4.55 -7.60 -1.48
CA VAL A 53 -4.47 -8.87 -2.21
C VAL A 53 -3.49 -8.73 -3.37
N VAL A 54 -2.69 -9.78 -3.62
CA VAL A 54 -1.61 -9.75 -4.65
C VAL A 54 -1.79 -10.78 -5.75
N SER A 55 -2.89 -11.52 -5.75
CA SER A 55 -3.21 -12.53 -6.76
C SER A 55 -4.72 -12.75 -6.89
N MET A 56 -5.14 -13.35 -8.00
CA MET A 56 -6.53 -13.76 -8.18
C MET A 56 -7.01 -14.74 -7.10
N GLY A 57 -6.14 -15.65 -6.62
CA GLY A 57 -6.47 -16.58 -5.55
C GLY A 57 -6.74 -15.90 -4.21
N GLU A 58 -5.95 -14.89 -3.86
CA GLU A 58 -6.19 -14.07 -2.67
C GLU A 58 -7.46 -13.24 -2.81
N LEU A 59 -7.67 -12.62 -3.98
CA LEU A 59 -8.90 -11.88 -4.28
C LEU A 59 -10.14 -12.79 -4.17
N PHE A 60 -10.09 -13.99 -4.79
CA PHE A 60 -11.17 -14.97 -4.66
C PHE A 60 -11.46 -15.30 -3.18
N THR A 61 -10.42 -15.51 -2.40
CA THR A 61 -10.53 -15.83 -0.97
C THR A 61 -11.16 -14.67 -0.19
N ALA A 62 -10.76 -13.42 -0.48
CA ALA A 62 -11.31 -12.22 0.13
C ALA A 62 -12.81 -12.06 -0.17
N LEU A 63 -13.19 -12.21 -1.44
CA LEU A 63 -14.60 -12.17 -1.85
C LEU A 63 -15.42 -13.29 -1.19
N LYS A 64 -14.88 -14.51 -1.09
CA LYS A 64 -15.53 -15.64 -0.40
C LYS A 64 -15.65 -15.44 1.12
N ALA A 65 -14.72 -14.73 1.73
CA ALA A 65 -14.82 -14.31 3.12
C ALA A 65 -15.88 -13.21 3.32
N GLY A 66 -16.39 -12.62 2.23
CA GLY A 66 -17.39 -11.56 2.23
C GLY A 66 -16.79 -10.18 2.49
N ILE A 67 -15.52 -9.98 2.18
CA ILE A 67 -14.92 -8.62 2.12
C ILE A 67 -15.66 -7.84 1.03
N SER A 68 -16.07 -6.63 1.34
CA SER A 68 -16.68 -5.73 0.35
C SER A 68 -15.64 -5.28 -0.68
N PRO A 69 -15.94 -5.21 -1.99
CA PRO A 69 -14.98 -4.84 -3.02
C PRO A 69 -14.32 -3.47 -2.83
N ASP A 70 -15.01 -2.52 -2.19
CA ASP A 70 -14.49 -1.19 -1.83
C ASP A 70 -13.44 -1.23 -0.70
N ARG A 71 -13.33 -2.38 -0.02
CA ARG A 71 -12.34 -2.65 1.04
C ARG A 71 -11.20 -3.54 0.57
N ILE A 72 -11.09 -3.79 -0.73
CA ILE A 72 -10.04 -4.60 -1.34
C ILE A 72 -9.12 -3.71 -2.17
N TYR A 73 -7.82 -3.80 -1.89
CA TYR A 73 -6.74 -3.15 -2.62
C TYR A 73 -6.00 -4.21 -3.42
N PHE A 74 -6.06 -4.13 -4.75
CA PHE A 74 -5.42 -5.12 -5.61
C PHE A 74 -4.02 -4.69 -6.01
N HIS A 75 -3.07 -5.34 -5.42
CA HIS A 75 -1.64 -5.13 -5.57
C HIS A 75 -0.98 -6.19 -6.48
N GLY A 76 0.35 -6.11 -6.66
CA GLY A 76 1.14 -7.06 -7.46
C GLY A 76 1.79 -6.41 -8.67
N ASN A 77 3.02 -6.82 -8.98
CA ASN A 77 3.85 -6.20 -10.01
C ASN A 77 3.70 -6.83 -11.41
N ASN A 78 2.93 -7.91 -11.51
CA ASN A 78 2.73 -8.64 -12.78
C ASN A 78 1.28 -9.17 -12.85
N LYS A 79 0.31 -8.28 -12.70
CA LYS A 79 -1.10 -8.63 -12.87
C LYS A 79 -1.36 -9.01 -14.33
N THR A 80 -1.90 -10.20 -14.54
CA THR A 80 -2.35 -10.64 -15.86
C THR A 80 -3.64 -9.95 -16.26
N LEU A 81 -3.94 -9.93 -17.56
CA LEU A 81 -5.22 -9.40 -18.04
C LEU A 81 -6.41 -10.13 -17.40
N GLU A 82 -6.31 -11.45 -17.24
CA GLU A 82 -7.36 -12.26 -16.59
C GLU A 82 -7.58 -11.86 -15.13
N GLU A 83 -6.51 -11.61 -14.37
CA GLU A 83 -6.59 -11.12 -12.98
C GLU A 83 -7.20 -9.73 -12.90
N ILE A 84 -6.81 -8.84 -13.80
CA ILE A 84 -7.38 -7.49 -13.90
C ILE A 84 -8.88 -7.58 -14.20
N GLN A 85 -9.28 -8.33 -15.22
CA GLN A 85 -10.68 -8.51 -15.59
C GLN A 85 -11.49 -9.12 -14.44
N TYR A 86 -10.96 -10.17 -13.80
CA TYR A 86 -11.62 -10.79 -12.67
C TYR A 86 -11.84 -9.81 -11.50
N ALA A 87 -10.87 -8.96 -11.20
CA ALA A 87 -11.02 -7.95 -10.16
C ALA A 87 -12.05 -6.89 -10.54
N LEU A 88 -12.00 -6.39 -11.78
CA LEU A 88 -12.93 -5.40 -12.28
C LEU A 88 -14.38 -5.93 -12.39
N ASP A 89 -14.56 -7.18 -12.80
CA ASP A 89 -15.87 -7.83 -12.88
C ASP A 89 -16.49 -8.09 -11.49
N ASN A 90 -15.66 -8.15 -10.45
CA ASN A 90 -16.09 -8.20 -9.05
C ASN A 90 -16.12 -6.81 -8.39
N HIS A 91 -16.03 -5.73 -9.16
CA HIS A 91 -16.13 -4.35 -8.72
C HIS A 91 -15.10 -3.95 -7.65
N VAL A 92 -13.89 -4.51 -7.70
CA VAL A 92 -12.77 -4.03 -6.87
C VAL A 92 -12.49 -2.58 -7.23
N GLN A 93 -12.49 -1.71 -6.23
CA GLN A 93 -12.45 -0.27 -6.47
C GLN A 93 -11.06 0.33 -6.40
N THR A 94 -10.07 -0.36 -5.81
CA THR A 94 -8.72 0.21 -5.66
C THR A 94 -7.65 -0.72 -6.19
N PHE A 95 -6.82 -0.18 -7.08
CA PHE A 95 -5.64 -0.86 -7.64
C PHE A 95 -4.35 -0.14 -7.27
N ILE A 96 -3.33 -0.91 -6.92
CA ILE A 96 -1.97 -0.41 -6.79
C ILE A 96 -1.23 -0.76 -8.08
N VAL A 97 -1.00 0.24 -8.92
CA VAL A 97 -0.39 0.08 -10.25
C VAL A 97 1.12 0.15 -10.15
N ASP A 98 1.80 -0.81 -10.75
CA ASP A 98 3.23 -1.02 -10.61
C ASP A 98 4.03 -0.56 -11.85
N ASN A 99 3.40 -0.52 -13.02
CA ASN A 99 4.08 -0.22 -14.28
C ASN A 99 3.15 0.37 -15.35
N LEU A 100 3.77 0.90 -16.42
CA LEU A 100 3.08 1.59 -17.51
C LEU A 100 2.17 0.67 -18.33
N GLN A 101 2.57 -0.60 -18.51
CA GLN A 101 1.76 -1.56 -19.27
C GLN A 101 0.44 -1.85 -18.54
N GLU A 102 0.49 -2.01 -17.24
CA GLU A 102 -0.70 -2.19 -16.39
C GLU A 102 -1.62 -0.97 -16.47
N ALA A 103 -1.06 0.25 -16.44
CA ALA A 103 -1.85 1.47 -16.57
C ALA A 103 -2.64 1.52 -17.89
N TYR A 104 -2.02 1.14 -19.00
CA TYR A 104 -2.72 1.06 -20.29
C TYR A 104 -3.80 -0.02 -20.32
N LEU A 105 -3.51 -1.20 -19.76
CA LEU A 105 -4.50 -2.28 -19.68
C LEU A 105 -5.72 -1.84 -18.86
N LEU A 106 -5.51 -1.24 -17.71
CA LEU A 106 -6.60 -0.72 -16.87
C LEU A 106 -7.39 0.37 -17.58
N ALA A 107 -6.72 1.32 -18.26
CA ALA A 107 -7.40 2.36 -19.00
C ALA A 107 -8.28 1.79 -20.11
N GLU A 108 -7.83 0.76 -20.81
CA GLU A 108 -8.60 0.08 -21.86
C GLU A 108 -9.80 -0.69 -21.28
N GLU A 109 -9.57 -1.50 -20.25
CA GLU A 109 -10.60 -2.31 -19.60
C GLU A 109 -11.70 -1.45 -18.97
N MET A 110 -11.36 -0.29 -18.44
CA MET A 110 -12.32 0.62 -17.83
C MET A 110 -13.20 1.38 -18.83
N LYS A 111 -12.88 1.39 -20.14
CA LYS A 111 -13.75 2.01 -21.16
C LYS A 111 -15.12 1.33 -21.29
N ALA A 112 -15.20 0.05 -20.99
CA ALA A 112 -16.43 -0.74 -21.05
C ALA A 112 -17.20 -0.82 -19.73
N ARG A 113 -16.74 -0.11 -18.70
CA ARG A 113 -17.30 -0.16 -17.34
C ARG A 113 -17.81 1.20 -16.91
N ASP A 114 -18.83 1.23 -16.04
CA ASP A 114 -19.57 2.44 -15.65
C ASP A 114 -19.39 2.84 -14.18
N TYR A 115 -18.34 2.31 -13.53
CA TYR A 115 -17.98 2.68 -12.16
C TYR A 115 -16.58 3.33 -12.10
N VAL A 116 -16.29 3.99 -10.98
CA VAL A 116 -14.99 4.65 -10.77
C VAL A 116 -14.00 3.68 -10.17
N LEU A 117 -12.82 3.61 -10.77
CA LEU A 117 -11.65 2.89 -10.28
C LEU A 117 -10.67 3.87 -9.66
N HIS A 118 -10.27 3.61 -8.44
CA HIS A 118 -9.25 4.36 -7.70
C HIS A 118 -7.88 3.73 -7.89
N VAL A 119 -6.86 4.53 -8.12
CA VAL A 119 -5.51 4.02 -8.38
C VAL A 119 -4.48 4.75 -7.54
N LEU A 120 -3.64 3.95 -6.87
CA LEU A 120 -2.37 4.41 -6.32
C LEU A 120 -1.23 3.90 -7.20
N LEU A 121 -0.20 4.71 -7.44
CA LEU A 121 1.02 4.24 -8.10
C LEU A 121 2.02 3.75 -7.07
N ARG A 122 2.59 2.57 -7.31
CA ARG A 122 3.68 2.07 -6.49
C ARG A 122 4.99 2.76 -6.87
N ILE A 123 5.59 3.41 -5.88
CA ILE A 123 6.89 4.08 -5.98
C ILE A 123 7.93 3.29 -5.20
N ASN A 124 9.09 3.13 -5.79
CA ASN A 124 10.28 2.71 -5.07
C ASN A 124 11.02 3.98 -4.59
N PRO A 125 10.98 4.28 -3.28
CA PRO A 125 11.60 5.49 -2.74
C PRO A 125 13.12 5.40 -2.63
N CYS A 126 13.72 4.25 -3.02
CA CYS A 126 15.16 4.01 -2.97
C CYS A 126 15.75 4.18 -1.55
N ILE A 127 15.01 3.76 -0.53
CA ILE A 127 15.41 3.82 0.88
C ILE A 127 15.83 2.42 1.33
N GLU A 128 17.01 2.32 1.93
CA GLU A 128 17.47 1.10 2.58
C GLU A 128 17.01 1.06 4.03
N ALA A 129 16.19 0.08 4.36
CA ALA A 129 15.69 -0.13 5.73
C ALA A 129 16.71 -0.83 6.67
N HIS A 130 17.82 -1.35 6.13
CA HIS A 130 18.83 -2.12 6.84
C HIS A 130 20.22 -1.50 6.66
N THR A 131 20.49 -0.33 7.22
CA THR A 131 21.84 0.24 7.22
C THR A 131 22.60 -0.06 8.51
N HIS A 132 23.23 -1.23 8.58
CA HIS A 132 24.52 -1.28 9.26
C HIS A 132 25.57 -0.65 8.32
N GLU A 133 26.39 0.26 8.80
CA GLU A 133 27.31 1.17 8.08
C GLU A 133 28.32 0.54 7.08
N TYR A 134 28.22 -0.73 6.71
CA TYR A 134 29.26 -1.45 5.98
C TYR A 134 28.87 -2.09 4.65
N ILE A 135 27.66 -1.92 4.13
CA ILE A 135 27.30 -2.47 2.80
C ILE A 135 26.72 -1.36 1.92
N GLN A 136 27.60 -0.56 1.34
CA GLN A 136 27.31 0.32 0.20
C GLN A 136 27.27 -0.49 -1.11
N THR A 137 26.36 -1.41 -1.24
CA THR A 137 25.95 -1.95 -2.54
C THR A 137 24.47 -2.26 -2.46
N ALA A 138 23.68 -1.21 -2.59
CA ALA A 138 22.24 -1.31 -2.71
C ALA A 138 21.89 -2.18 -3.91
N ASN A 139 21.46 -3.38 -3.68
CA ASN A 139 20.52 -4.01 -4.56
C ASN A 139 19.18 -3.30 -4.34
N ILE A 140 19.03 -2.13 -4.94
CA ILE A 140 17.74 -1.50 -5.13
C ILE A 140 16.90 -2.57 -5.79
N ASP A 141 15.89 -3.10 -5.09
CA ASP A 141 15.01 -4.12 -5.63
C ASP A 141 14.18 -3.48 -6.74
N SER A 142 14.80 -3.41 -7.92
CA SER A 142 14.29 -2.70 -9.10
C SER A 142 13.07 -3.36 -9.71
N LYS A 143 12.60 -4.48 -9.16
CA LYS A 143 11.48 -5.24 -9.72
C LYS A 143 10.09 -4.73 -9.28
N PHE A 144 10.02 -3.86 -8.28
CA PHE A 144 8.77 -3.35 -7.74
C PHE A 144 8.68 -1.83 -7.85
N GLY A 145 7.62 -1.38 -8.49
CA GLY A 145 7.29 0.04 -8.57
C GLY A 145 8.23 0.86 -9.47
N ILE A 146 7.92 2.13 -9.58
CA ILE A 146 8.68 3.09 -10.37
C ILE A 146 9.67 3.78 -9.46
N HIS A 147 10.91 3.92 -9.91
CA HIS A 147 11.92 4.65 -9.17
C HIS A 147 11.50 6.12 -8.96
N LEU A 148 11.65 6.60 -7.74
CA LEU A 148 11.33 7.97 -7.35
C LEU A 148 11.96 9.03 -8.29
N GLU A 149 13.19 8.79 -8.72
CA GLU A 149 13.92 9.71 -9.62
C GLU A 149 13.34 9.80 -11.02
N SER A 150 12.49 8.83 -11.40
CA SER A 150 11.89 8.75 -12.73
C SER A 150 10.58 9.56 -12.81
N VAL A 151 10.63 10.84 -12.44
CA VAL A 151 9.46 11.75 -12.40
C VAL A 151 8.70 11.78 -13.74
N SER A 152 9.40 11.73 -14.87
CA SER A 152 8.75 11.69 -16.20
C SER A 152 7.90 10.42 -16.36
N GLN A 153 8.42 9.26 -15.96
CA GLN A 153 7.68 7.99 -16.05
C GLN A 153 6.44 8.00 -15.14
N ILE A 154 6.54 8.60 -13.95
CA ILE A 154 5.40 8.76 -13.04
C ILE A 154 4.31 9.61 -13.73
N VAL A 155 4.69 10.71 -14.34
CA VAL A 155 3.74 11.58 -15.08
C VAL A 155 3.13 10.84 -16.27
N ASP A 156 3.92 10.10 -17.05
CA ASP A 156 3.45 9.33 -18.21
C ASP A 156 2.43 8.26 -17.77
N LEU A 157 2.67 7.61 -16.64
CA LEU A 157 1.74 6.63 -16.05
C LEU A 157 0.41 7.28 -15.66
N ILE A 158 0.45 8.41 -14.99
CA ILE A 158 -0.76 9.15 -14.60
C ILE A 158 -1.53 9.59 -15.85
N GLN A 159 -0.83 10.01 -16.91
CA GLN A 159 -1.45 10.37 -18.19
C GLN A 159 -2.09 9.16 -18.89
N ALA A 160 -1.44 7.99 -18.83
CA ALA A 160 -2.01 6.75 -19.37
C ALA A 160 -3.31 6.37 -18.66
N LEU A 161 -3.36 6.45 -17.34
CA LEU A 161 -4.58 6.21 -16.54
C LEU A 161 -5.70 7.18 -16.91
N LYS A 162 -5.37 8.46 -17.12
CA LYS A 162 -6.34 9.50 -17.51
C LYS A 162 -6.95 9.33 -18.91
N GLN A 163 -6.53 8.33 -19.69
CA GLN A 163 -7.20 7.99 -20.96
C GLN A 163 -8.60 7.41 -20.75
N SER A 164 -8.90 6.95 -19.54
CA SER A 164 -10.26 6.60 -19.11
C SER A 164 -10.80 7.65 -18.13
N ASN A 165 -12.00 8.16 -18.40
CA ASN A 165 -12.71 9.06 -17.47
C ASN A 165 -13.23 8.35 -16.21
N HIS A 166 -13.12 7.03 -16.16
CA HIS A 166 -13.55 6.19 -15.05
C HIS A 166 -12.39 5.82 -14.10
N ILE A 167 -11.20 6.39 -14.31
CA ILE A 167 -10.04 6.17 -13.43
C ILE A 167 -9.69 7.46 -12.70
N VAL A 168 -9.61 7.37 -11.38
CA VAL A 168 -9.14 8.45 -10.51
C VAL A 168 -7.77 8.05 -9.95
N PHE A 169 -6.77 8.89 -10.21
CA PHE A 169 -5.49 8.79 -9.54
C PHE A 169 -5.59 9.45 -8.17
N ASP A 170 -5.46 8.69 -7.09
CA ASP A 170 -5.58 9.18 -5.72
C ASP A 170 -4.25 9.52 -5.08
N GLY A 171 -3.16 8.89 -5.52
CA GLY A 171 -1.85 9.13 -4.93
C GLY A 171 -0.89 7.97 -5.05
N PHE A 172 -0.11 7.74 -4.01
CA PHE A 172 1.03 6.83 -4.06
C PHE A 172 0.98 5.72 -3.02
N HIS A 173 1.61 4.62 -3.36
CA HIS A 173 2.01 3.56 -2.45
C HIS A 173 3.54 3.44 -2.46
N ALA A 174 4.14 3.24 -1.28
CA ALA A 174 5.53 2.86 -1.14
C ALA A 174 5.66 1.67 -0.18
N HIS A 175 6.76 0.96 -0.26
CA HIS A 175 7.09 -0.13 0.67
C HIS A 175 8.61 -0.32 0.70
N ILE A 176 9.21 -0.09 1.84
CA ILE A 176 10.65 -0.03 2.02
C ILE A 176 11.29 -1.35 2.49
N GLY A 177 10.48 -2.40 2.65
CA GLY A 177 10.99 -3.73 3.00
C GLY A 177 10.19 -4.45 4.08
N SER A 178 10.76 -5.50 4.65
CA SER A 178 10.18 -6.30 5.74
C SER A 178 11.19 -6.45 6.87
N GLN A 179 10.72 -6.80 8.08
CA GLN A 179 11.55 -6.89 9.30
C GLN A 179 12.31 -5.58 9.60
N ILE A 180 11.57 -4.47 9.55
CA ILE A 180 12.10 -3.14 9.82
C ILE A 180 12.03 -2.88 11.31
N PHE A 181 13.18 -2.81 11.97
CA PHE A 181 13.29 -2.57 13.40
C PHE A 181 13.38 -1.08 13.74
N GLU A 182 13.80 -0.25 12.79
CA GLU A 182 14.09 1.16 12.99
C GLU A 182 12.97 2.05 12.48
N LYS A 183 12.37 2.82 13.37
CA LYS A 183 11.29 3.77 13.04
C LYS A 183 11.75 4.92 12.14
N GLU A 184 13.04 5.24 12.16
CA GLU A 184 13.68 6.28 11.36
C GLU A 184 13.58 5.98 9.85
N ALA A 185 13.51 4.71 9.46
CA ALA A 185 13.28 4.30 8.08
C ALA A 185 11.92 4.81 7.56
N PHE A 186 10.87 4.70 8.38
CA PHE A 186 9.54 5.22 8.03
C PHE A 186 9.50 6.76 8.01
N VAL A 187 10.22 7.44 8.91
CA VAL A 187 10.35 8.90 8.86
C VAL A 187 10.92 9.34 7.52
N LYS A 188 12.01 8.71 7.09
CA LYS A 188 12.65 9.01 5.81
C LYS A 188 11.74 8.69 4.61
N GLU A 189 11.01 7.58 4.67
CA GLU A 189 10.02 7.22 3.65
C GLU A 189 8.97 8.34 3.51
N ILE A 190 8.37 8.76 4.62
CA ILE A 190 7.33 9.80 4.63
C ILE A 190 7.87 11.11 4.07
N GLU A 191 9.02 11.59 4.54
CA GLU A 191 9.64 12.81 4.06
C GLU A 191 9.92 12.75 2.54
N THR A 192 10.40 11.62 2.07
CA THR A 192 10.69 11.38 0.65
C THR A 192 9.42 11.38 -0.19
N MET A 193 8.37 10.68 0.27
CA MET A 193 7.11 10.61 -0.45
C MET A 193 6.36 11.95 -0.47
N PHE A 194 6.41 12.75 0.61
CA PHE A 194 5.85 14.10 0.61
C PHE A 194 6.60 15.04 -0.34
N SER A 195 7.93 14.90 -0.48
CA SER A 195 8.69 15.65 -1.50
C SER A 195 8.26 15.30 -2.92
N LEU A 196 7.92 14.03 -3.19
CA LEU A 196 7.34 13.62 -4.47
C LEU A 196 5.94 14.23 -4.66
N ILE A 197 5.09 14.19 -3.65
CA ILE A 197 3.74 14.77 -3.68
C ILE A 197 3.82 16.27 -4.01
N ASP A 198 4.69 17.02 -3.37
CA ASP A 198 4.93 18.43 -3.68
C ASP A 198 5.39 18.64 -5.14
N THR A 199 6.27 17.77 -5.63
CA THR A 199 6.71 17.79 -7.03
C THR A 199 5.55 17.56 -8.00
N MET A 200 4.62 16.66 -7.67
CA MET A 200 3.42 16.40 -8.47
C MET A 200 2.43 17.56 -8.38
N GLN A 201 2.24 18.13 -7.21
CA GLN A 201 1.37 19.31 -7.00
C GLN A 201 1.82 20.50 -7.84
N LYS A 202 3.12 20.78 -7.91
CA LYS A 202 3.71 21.83 -8.78
C LYS A 202 3.46 21.57 -10.27
N LYS A 203 3.14 20.35 -10.66
CA LYS A 203 2.72 19.94 -12.01
C LYS A 203 1.20 19.91 -12.20
N GLY A 204 0.42 20.33 -11.19
CA GLY A 204 -1.05 20.30 -11.22
C GLY A 204 -1.66 18.90 -11.01
N ILE A 205 -0.90 17.97 -10.45
CA ILE A 205 -1.36 16.62 -10.11
C ILE A 205 -1.61 16.55 -8.62
N LEU A 206 -2.87 16.34 -8.24
CA LEU A 206 -3.26 16.21 -6.83
C LEU A 206 -3.03 14.76 -6.36
N CYS A 207 -2.56 14.63 -5.13
CA CYS A 207 -2.32 13.36 -4.45
C CYS A 207 -2.99 13.45 -3.07
N ASN A 208 -4.06 12.70 -2.86
CA ASN A 208 -4.84 12.75 -1.63
C ASN A 208 -4.57 11.56 -0.71
N THR A 209 -3.93 10.51 -1.22
CA THR A 209 -3.69 9.26 -0.50
C THR A 209 -2.22 8.86 -0.56
N LEU A 210 -1.68 8.51 0.59
CA LEU A 210 -0.36 7.91 0.73
C LEU A 210 -0.46 6.60 1.51
N ASN A 211 -0.11 5.49 0.85
CA ASN A 211 0.01 4.18 1.48
C ASN A 211 1.48 3.85 1.68
N LEU A 212 1.90 3.74 2.93
CA LEU A 212 3.31 3.50 3.32
C LEU A 212 3.68 2.01 3.38
N GLY A 213 2.78 1.13 2.91
CA GLY A 213 3.02 -0.30 3.01
C GLY A 213 3.01 -0.79 4.45
N GLY A 214 3.96 -1.63 4.78
CA GLY A 214 4.11 -2.21 6.10
C GLY A 214 5.55 -2.66 6.30
N GLY A 215 5.74 -3.86 6.90
CA GLY A 215 7.08 -4.41 7.07
C GLY A 215 7.62 -4.23 8.48
N PHE A 216 6.79 -3.84 9.44
CA PHE A 216 7.16 -3.76 10.86
C PHE A 216 7.74 -5.09 11.33
N ALA A 217 8.87 -5.01 12.03
CA ALA A 217 9.56 -6.18 12.53
C ALA A 217 8.71 -6.97 13.52
N VAL A 218 8.84 -8.29 13.45
CA VAL A 218 8.26 -9.22 14.41
C VAL A 218 9.33 -10.12 14.99
N HIS A 219 9.04 -10.73 16.09
CA HIS A 219 9.95 -11.63 16.79
C HIS A 219 9.96 -13.02 16.11
N TYR A 220 11.04 -13.34 15.41
CA TYR A 220 11.29 -14.67 14.83
C TYR A 220 12.29 -15.46 15.64
N THR A 221 13.32 -14.81 16.20
CA THR A 221 14.41 -15.43 16.95
C THR A 221 14.58 -14.74 18.31
N ASP A 222 15.27 -15.38 19.24
CA ASP A 222 15.52 -14.82 20.58
C ASP A 222 16.39 -13.54 20.53
N GLU A 223 17.05 -13.27 19.42
CA GLU A 223 17.85 -12.07 19.20
C GLU A 223 17.04 -10.88 18.72
N ASP A 224 15.84 -11.12 18.18
CA ASP A 224 14.97 -10.07 17.64
C ASP A 224 14.34 -9.24 18.78
N GLN A 225 14.47 -7.94 18.70
CA GLN A 225 13.89 -7.00 19.66
C GLN A 225 13.00 -5.97 18.93
N PRO A 226 11.85 -6.39 18.36
CA PRO A 226 10.97 -5.46 17.66
C PRO A 226 10.39 -4.43 18.63
N ILE A 227 10.39 -3.17 18.21
CA ILE A 227 9.72 -2.13 18.97
C ILE A 227 8.19 -2.27 18.86
N PRO A 228 7.42 -1.86 19.86
CA PRO A 228 5.97 -1.97 19.82
C PRO A 228 5.34 -1.19 18.66
N ILE A 229 4.27 -1.73 18.07
CA ILE A 229 3.55 -1.06 16.97
C ILE A 229 3.03 0.32 17.37
N SER A 230 2.73 0.57 18.64
CA SER A 230 2.35 1.88 19.14
C SER A 230 3.44 2.94 18.97
N VAL A 231 4.71 2.54 19.02
CA VAL A 231 5.83 3.47 18.78
C VAL A 231 5.98 3.79 17.31
N PHE A 232 5.85 2.77 16.43
CA PHE A 232 5.83 3.00 15.00
C PHE A 232 4.69 3.92 14.58
N SER A 233 3.47 3.64 15.05
CA SER A 233 2.29 4.42 14.70
C SER A 233 2.41 5.87 15.14
N SER A 234 2.84 6.15 16.38
CA SER A 234 3.06 7.53 16.83
C SER A 234 4.02 8.29 15.91
N VAL A 235 5.19 7.69 15.62
CA VAL A 235 6.18 8.34 14.77
C VAL A 235 5.68 8.56 13.34
N ILE A 236 4.97 7.58 12.77
CA ILE A 236 4.40 7.69 11.42
C ILE A 236 3.34 8.80 11.38
N LEU A 237 2.37 8.80 12.30
CA LEU A 237 1.28 9.77 12.31
C LEU A 237 1.80 11.19 12.58
N GLU A 238 2.68 11.37 13.57
CA GLU A 238 3.31 12.66 13.88
C GLU A 238 4.12 13.19 12.69
N THR A 239 4.86 12.32 12.00
CA THR A 239 5.63 12.72 10.82
C THR A 239 4.73 13.10 9.66
N CYS A 240 3.68 12.32 9.38
CA CYS A 240 2.70 12.66 8.35
C CYS A 240 2.01 14.00 8.63
N GLN A 241 1.59 14.25 9.86
CA GLN A 241 0.97 15.52 10.24
C GLN A 241 1.93 16.68 10.04
N LYS A 242 3.16 16.57 10.51
CA LYS A 242 4.20 17.58 10.32
C LYS A 242 4.47 17.88 8.84
N MET A 243 4.55 16.84 8.02
CA MET A 243 4.80 17.00 6.59
C MET A 243 3.59 17.62 5.87
N GLN A 244 2.37 17.27 6.29
CA GLN A 244 1.15 17.88 5.77
C GLN A 244 1.13 19.39 6.08
N GLU A 245 1.47 19.81 7.30
CA GLU A 245 1.57 21.21 7.68
C GLU A 245 2.67 21.97 6.92
N LEU A 246 3.75 21.28 6.54
CA LEU A 246 4.87 21.90 5.83
C LEU A 246 4.56 22.15 4.34
N TYR A 247 3.75 21.30 3.70
CA TYR A 247 3.48 21.35 2.27
C TYR A 247 2.08 21.89 1.92
N HIS A 248 1.29 22.28 2.91
CA HIS A 248 0.03 23.04 2.78
C HIS A 248 0.20 24.48 3.26
#